data_63fe74cf89a3f96c9a6a9007b41f29ab
#
_entry.id   63fe74cf89a3f96c9a6a9007b41f29ab
#
_cell.length_a   1.000
_cell.length_b   1.000
_cell.length_c   1.000
_cell.angle_alpha   90.00
_cell.angle_beta   90.00
_cell.angle_gamma   90.00
#
_symmetry.space_group_name_H-M   'P 1'
#
loop_
_entity.id
_entity.type
_entity.pdbx_description
1 polymer ?
#
loop_
_entity_poly.entity_id
_entity_poly.type
_entity_poly.pdbx_seq_one_letter_code
_entity_poly.pdbx_strand_id
1 'polypeptide(L)'
;MFVNEVYESIWRDRYQKNGESYDTQLLRVADFIATAESSIKEIRNKWADKFFIIMKEGYFFPAGRTMSNAGIGEKLTLNNCFVAPIVGNSMEQIFDVVKLGAMTHKAGGGIGYAFSNLAPNGYRTRNDAIASGPVSFMDVFNAQTATVQQGSRRGANMGMLSVYHPDILEFIHAKSATEGRLNHFNLSVVVDDAFMNLVITNGQVQLHWPIYDEKGNKLPPDKWDKQFTKLVPARDIWNEIMQMAYDNGEPGVFYEDNANNRNPAWYVERIVCSNPCKPR
;
A
#
# COMPACT_ATOMS: atom_id res chain seq x y z
N MET A 1 28.55 -3.24 17.22
CA MET A 1 29.67 -3.40 16.24
C MET A 1 29.08 -4.08 15.00
N PHE A 2 29.35 -3.55 13.81
CA PHE A 2 28.80 -4.14 12.57
C PHE A 2 29.50 -5.45 12.23
N VAL A 3 28.76 -6.40 11.66
CA VAL A 3 29.28 -7.74 11.34
C VAL A 3 30.29 -7.68 10.17
N ASN A 4 30.11 -6.69 9.26
CA ASN A 4 31.03 -6.45 8.16
C ASN A 4 30.88 -5.00 7.62
N GLU A 5 31.80 -4.62 6.72
CA GLU A 5 31.88 -3.28 6.11
C GLU A 5 30.63 -2.93 5.28
N VAL A 6 29.95 -3.91 4.70
CA VAL A 6 28.72 -3.68 3.90
C VAL A 6 27.60 -3.16 4.80
N TYR A 7 27.40 -3.78 5.98
CA TYR A 7 26.39 -3.33 6.92
C TYR A 7 26.70 -1.94 7.47
N GLU A 8 27.96 -1.62 7.75
CA GLU A 8 28.38 -0.30 8.17
C GLU A 8 28.14 0.74 7.07
N SER A 9 28.47 0.44 5.82
CA SER A 9 28.22 1.31 4.68
C SER A 9 26.73 1.60 4.51
N ILE A 10 25.86 0.57 4.56
CA ILE A 10 24.42 0.74 4.48
C ILE A 10 23.90 1.60 5.64
N TRP A 11 24.40 1.37 6.84
CA TRP A 11 24.03 2.16 8.00
C TRP A 11 24.40 3.62 7.82
N ARG A 12 25.65 3.92 7.40
CA ARG A 12 26.13 5.28 7.15
C ARG A 12 25.31 6.01 6.09
N ASP A 13 24.99 5.33 4.99
CA ASP A 13 24.23 5.91 3.87
C ASP A 13 22.75 6.18 4.22
N ARG A 14 22.11 5.29 4.98
CA ARG A 14 20.64 5.31 5.13
C ARG A 14 20.14 5.74 6.50
N TYR A 15 20.91 5.54 7.54
CA TYR A 15 20.43 5.68 8.92
C TYR A 15 21.20 6.72 9.75
N GLN A 16 22.51 6.88 9.53
CA GLN A 16 23.32 7.83 10.23
C GLN A 16 22.85 9.27 9.99
N LYS A 17 22.80 10.08 11.05
CA LYS A 17 22.49 11.51 10.98
C LYS A 17 23.62 12.30 11.63
N ASN A 18 23.99 13.41 10.98
CA ASN A 18 24.96 14.36 11.53
C ASN A 18 26.28 13.73 12.00
N GLY A 19 26.73 12.63 11.38
CA GLY A 19 27.96 11.95 11.77
C GLY A 19 27.91 11.20 13.11
N GLU A 20 26.71 10.96 13.66
CA GLU A 20 26.53 10.23 14.91
C GLU A 20 27.15 8.83 14.87
N SER A 21 27.57 8.30 16.04
CA SER A 21 27.93 6.89 16.18
C SER A 21 26.67 6.02 16.24
N TYR A 22 26.85 4.70 16.03
CA TYR A 22 25.73 3.75 16.12
C TYR A 22 25.05 3.79 17.52
N ASP A 23 25.84 3.85 18.57
CA ASP A 23 25.34 3.94 19.95
C ASP A 23 24.59 5.26 20.19
N THR A 24 25.10 6.37 19.66
CA THR A 24 24.42 7.68 19.75
C THR A 24 23.08 7.65 19.02
N GLN A 25 23.00 6.96 17.88
CA GLN A 25 21.73 6.78 17.18
C GLN A 25 20.73 5.99 18.04
N LEU A 26 21.16 4.87 18.65
CA LEU A 26 20.28 4.08 19.51
C LEU A 26 19.78 4.90 20.70
N LEU A 27 20.64 5.71 21.33
CA LEU A 27 20.26 6.63 22.39
C LEU A 27 19.25 7.67 21.91
N ARG A 28 19.49 8.31 20.77
CA ARG A 28 18.57 9.29 20.18
C ARG A 28 17.17 8.69 19.94
N VAL A 29 17.12 7.48 19.38
CA VAL A 29 15.85 6.78 19.13
C VAL A 29 15.16 6.43 20.45
N ALA A 30 15.89 5.89 21.42
CA ALA A 30 15.36 5.52 22.74
C ALA A 30 14.79 6.73 23.48
N ASP A 31 15.53 7.82 23.54
CA ASP A 31 15.11 9.07 24.20
C ASP A 31 13.84 9.64 23.56
N PHE A 32 13.81 9.68 22.21
CA PHE A 32 12.66 10.21 21.49
C PHE A 32 11.39 9.37 21.73
N ILE A 33 11.48 8.05 21.61
CA ILE A 33 10.33 7.15 21.82
C ILE A 33 9.86 7.19 23.26
N ALA A 34 10.78 7.27 24.24
CA ALA A 34 10.44 7.37 25.65
C ALA A 34 9.64 8.64 26.02
N THR A 35 9.63 9.67 25.15
CA THR A 35 8.78 10.86 25.38
C THR A 35 7.28 10.54 25.39
N ALA A 36 6.85 9.45 24.75
CA ALA A 36 5.47 9.00 24.73
C ALA A 36 5.04 8.32 26.04
N GLU A 37 6.00 7.81 26.84
CA GLU A 37 5.71 7.05 28.05
C GLU A 37 5.31 7.93 29.24
N SER A 38 5.92 9.11 29.36
CA SER A 38 5.65 10.04 30.44
C SER A 38 6.15 11.45 30.18
N SER A 39 5.45 12.44 30.71
CA SER A 39 5.94 13.82 30.82
C SER A 39 6.96 14.01 31.95
N ILE A 40 7.02 13.07 32.93
CA ILE A 40 7.94 13.11 34.07
C ILE A 40 9.31 12.60 33.62
N LYS A 41 10.33 13.46 33.75
CA LYS A 41 11.69 13.19 33.26
C LYS A 41 12.31 11.89 33.79
N GLU A 42 12.15 11.63 35.09
CA GLU A 42 12.71 10.44 35.75
C GLU A 42 12.10 9.15 35.20
N ILE A 43 10.78 9.14 34.95
CA ILE A 43 10.08 7.98 34.37
C ILE A 43 10.51 7.80 32.90
N ARG A 44 10.58 8.89 32.15
CA ARG A 44 11.03 8.87 30.74
C ARG A 44 12.44 8.32 30.62
N ASN A 45 13.38 8.78 31.45
CA ASN A 45 14.76 8.27 31.41
C ASN A 45 14.83 6.77 31.68
N LYS A 46 14.06 6.24 32.63
CA LYS A 46 13.99 4.79 32.89
C LYS A 46 13.50 4.01 31.67
N TRP A 47 12.57 4.55 30.89
CA TRP A 47 12.12 3.93 29.64
C TRP A 47 13.15 4.05 28.53
N ALA A 48 13.81 5.21 28.41
CA ALA A 48 14.90 5.39 27.44
C ALA A 48 16.02 4.39 27.66
N ASP A 49 16.45 4.19 28.92
CA ASP A 49 17.47 3.19 29.26
C ASP A 49 17.03 1.78 28.86
N LYS A 50 15.79 1.39 29.14
CA LYS A 50 15.28 0.07 28.73
C LYS A 50 15.25 -0.08 27.21
N PHE A 51 14.75 0.91 26.47
CA PHE A 51 14.70 0.88 25.02
C PHE A 51 16.10 0.84 24.41
N PHE A 52 17.04 1.58 24.95
CA PHE A 52 18.43 1.54 24.52
C PHE A 52 19.03 0.14 24.71
N ILE A 53 18.86 -0.46 25.90
CA ILE A 53 19.42 -1.78 26.22
C ILE A 53 18.87 -2.85 25.28
N ILE A 54 17.56 -2.91 25.06
CA ILE A 54 16.96 -3.95 24.19
C ILE A 54 17.41 -3.81 22.73
N MET A 55 17.63 -2.59 22.25
CA MET A 55 18.18 -2.36 20.90
C MET A 55 19.68 -2.68 20.85
N LYS A 56 20.45 -2.27 21.88
CA LYS A 56 21.90 -2.50 21.96
C LYS A 56 22.26 -3.99 22.01
N GLU A 57 21.49 -4.76 22.77
CA GLU A 57 21.65 -6.22 22.90
C GLU A 57 21.04 -7.01 21.74
N GLY A 58 20.36 -6.33 20.79
CA GLY A 58 19.79 -6.95 19.58
C GLY A 58 18.51 -7.73 19.80
N TYR A 59 17.82 -7.57 20.95
CA TYR A 59 16.53 -8.22 21.20
C TYR A 59 15.40 -7.67 20.35
N PHE A 60 15.49 -6.37 19.99
CA PHE A 60 14.47 -5.70 19.17
C PHE A 60 15.07 -4.52 18.42
N PHE A 61 14.69 -4.36 17.13
CA PHE A 61 14.97 -3.17 16.34
C PHE A 61 13.67 -2.57 15.81
N PRO A 62 13.44 -1.26 16.00
CA PRO A 62 12.35 -0.56 15.36
C PRO A 62 12.45 -0.57 13.84
N ALA A 63 11.32 -0.30 13.17
CA ALA A 63 11.29 -0.18 11.72
C ALA A 63 12.27 0.92 11.22
N GLY A 64 12.74 0.77 9.98
CA GLY A 64 13.79 1.62 9.42
C GLY A 64 13.50 3.11 9.48
N ARG A 65 12.24 3.55 9.35
CA ARG A 65 11.89 4.98 9.49
C ARG A 65 11.99 5.47 10.92
N THR A 66 11.62 4.67 11.89
CA THR A 66 11.83 5.00 13.31
C THR A 66 13.31 5.15 13.59
N MET A 67 14.14 4.19 13.14
CA MET A 67 15.60 4.26 13.31
C MET A 67 16.24 5.47 12.66
N SER A 68 15.78 5.87 11.46
CA SER A 68 16.37 7.02 10.75
C SER A 68 15.85 8.37 11.22
N ASN A 69 14.59 8.47 11.65
CA ASN A 69 13.90 9.75 11.78
C ASN A 69 13.59 10.16 13.23
N ALA A 70 13.51 9.20 14.19
CA ALA A 70 13.20 9.52 15.57
C ALA A 70 14.23 10.49 16.16
N GLY A 71 13.77 11.59 16.77
CA GLY A 71 14.62 12.56 17.43
C GLY A 71 15.42 13.50 16.50
N ILE A 72 15.11 13.55 15.19
CA ILE A 72 15.81 14.46 14.24
C ILE A 72 15.25 15.88 14.29
N GLY A 73 14.09 16.10 14.91
CA GLY A 73 13.47 17.43 15.04
C GLY A 73 12.70 17.90 13.80
N GLU A 74 12.72 17.18 12.70
CA GLU A 74 11.97 17.47 11.48
C GLU A 74 10.60 16.79 11.51
N LYS A 75 9.65 17.29 10.68
CA LYS A 75 8.33 16.67 10.50
C LYS A 75 8.43 15.44 9.57
N LEU A 76 9.21 14.45 9.96
CA LEU A 76 9.39 13.20 9.25
C LEU A 76 8.50 12.12 9.86
N THR A 77 7.96 11.22 9.01
CA THR A 77 7.19 10.09 9.52
C THR A 77 8.09 9.06 10.20
N LEU A 78 7.57 8.44 11.27
CA LEU A 78 8.17 7.26 11.90
C LEU A 78 7.62 5.95 11.31
N ASN A 79 6.50 6.01 10.60
CA ASN A 79 5.90 4.86 9.91
C ASN A 79 6.50 4.70 8.52
N ASN A 80 6.70 3.45 8.11
CA ASN A 80 7.26 3.15 6.79
C ASN A 80 6.22 3.29 5.68
N CYS A 81 4.98 2.85 5.94
CA CYS A 81 3.96 2.72 4.93
C CYS A 81 2.58 3.09 5.46
N PHE A 82 1.73 3.52 4.53
CA PHE A 82 0.37 3.98 4.78
C PHE A 82 -0.59 3.33 3.79
N VAL A 83 -1.88 3.42 4.10
CA VAL A 83 -2.97 3.09 3.18
C VAL A 83 -3.82 4.33 3.02
N ALA A 84 -4.10 4.71 1.78
CA ALA A 84 -5.00 5.81 1.47
C ALA A 84 -6.46 5.40 1.71
N PRO A 85 -7.38 6.36 1.92
CA PRO A 85 -8.79 6.10 1.75
C PRO A 85 -9.10 5.52 0.37
N ILE A 86 -10.24 4.83 0.22
CA ILE A 86 -10.67 4.29 -1.08
C ILE A 86 -10.69 5.44 -2.10
N VAL A 87 -10.07 5.22 -3.25
CA VAL A 87 -10.08 6.21 -4.33
C VAL A 87 -11.50 6.33 -4.85
N GLY A 88 -12.12 7.49 -4.63
CA GLY A 88 -13.45 7.80 -5.14
C GLY A 88 -13.45 8.05 -6.65
N ASN A 89 -14.63 8.18 -7.24
CA ASN A 89 -14.81 8.25 -8.70
C ASN A 89 -14.95 9.69 -9.26
N SER A 90 -14.90 10.73 -8.42
CA SER A 90 -14.85 12.10 -8.89
C SER A 90 -13.41 12.57 -9.09
N MET A 91 -13.20 13.51 -10.03
CA MET A 91 -11.87 14.09 -10.26
C MET A 91 -11.28 14.70 -8.99
N GLU A 92 -12.10 15.37 -8.18
CA GLU A 92 -11.69 15.94 -6.90
C GLU A 92 -11.16 14.85 -5.96
N GLN A 93 -11.93 13.78 -5.75
CA GLN A 93 -11.52 12.67 -4.89
C GLN A 93 -10.25 11.97 -5.39
N ILE A 94 -10.12 11.77 -6.70
CA ILE A 94 -8.93 11.17 -7.30
C ILE A 94 -7.70 12.03 -7.00
N PHE A 95 -7.76 13.34 -7.31
CA PHE A 95 -6.62 14.24 -7.14
C PHE A 95 -6.32 14.57 -5.68
N ASP A 96 -7.31 14.54 -4.78
CA ASP A 96 -7.05 14.61 -3.33
C ASP A 96 -6.23 13.41 -2.85
N VAL A 97 -6.49 12.21 -3.37
CA VAL A 97 -5.68 11.02 -3.04
C VAL A 97 -4.29 11.08 -3.70
N VAL A 98 -4.15 11.61 -4.92
CA VAL A 98 -2.84 11.90 -5.54
C VAL A 98 -2.03 12.87 -4.67
N LYS A 99 -2.65 13.96 -4.20
CA LYS A 99 -2.02 14.93 -3.28
C LYS A 99 -1.58 14.27 -1.97
N LEU A 100 -2.45 13.42 -1.37
CA LEU A 100 -2.11 12.66 -0.17
C LEU A 100 -0.89 11.77 -0.41
N GLY A 101 -0.82 11.08 -1.57
CA GLY A 101 0.33 10.30 -1.98
C GLY A 101 1.61 11.12 -2.07
N ALA A 102 1.55 12.29 -2.71
CA ALA A 102 2.69 13.21 -2.82
C ALA A 102 3.21 13.64 -1.45
N MET A 103 2.31 14.00 -0.53
CA MET A 103 2.68 14.41 0.82
C MET A 103 3.27 13.24 1.63
N THR A 104 2.74 12.03 1.44
CA THR A 104 3.27 10.81 2.07
C THR A 104 4.67 10.48 1.57
N HIS A 105 4.91 10.54 0.26
CA HIS A 105 6.23 10.32 -0.33
C HIS A 105 7.22 11.40 0.13
N LYS A 106 6.80 12.67 0.16
CA LYS A 106 7.64 13.77 0.69
C LYS A 106 8.05 13.52 2.15
N ALA A 107 7.16 12.94 2.98
CA ALA A 107 7.49 12.55 4.35
C ALA A 107 8.29 11.23 4.41
N GLY A 108 8.52 10.57 3.28
CA GLY A 108 9.31 9.34 3.15
C GLY A 108 8.54 8.04 3.35
N GLY A 109 7.20 8.07 3.37
CA GLY A 109 6.36 6.89 3.46
C GLY A 109 6.08 6.25 2.10
N GLY A 110 5.83 4.94 2.06
CA GLY A 110 5.14 4.27 0.96
C GLY A 110 3.63 4.30 1.17
N ILE A 111 2.83 4.14 0.11
CA ILE A 111 1.37 4.24 0.23
C ILE A 111 0.65 3.23 -0.67
N GLY A 112 -0.41 2.63 -0.15
CA GLY A 112 -1.31 1.74 -0.90
C GLY A 112 -2.61 2.41 -1.27
N TYR A 113 -3.17 2.04 -2.43
CA TYR A 113 -4.39 2.59 -3.00
C TYR A 113 -5.34 1.48 -3.44
N ALA A 114 -6.62 1.61 -3.08
CA ALA A 114 -7.71 0.78 -3.58
C ALA A 114 -8.38 1.49 -4.77
N PHE A 115 -8.21 0.96 -5.97
CA PHE A 115 -8.72 1.54 -7.21
C PHE A 115 -10.10 0.98 -7.64
N SER A 116 -10.66 0.06 -6.86
CA SER A 116 -11.86 -0.70 -7.24
C SER A 116 -13.13 0.15 -7.44
N ASN A 117 -13.15 1.38 -6.94
CA ASN A 117 -14.29 2.29 -7.11
C ASN A 117 -14.16 3.25 -8.29
N LEU A 118 -13.00 3.29 -8.98
CA LEU A 118 -12.90 4.03 -10.22
C LEU A 118 -13.81 3.43 -11.29
N ALA A 119 -14.41 4.30 -12.10
CA ALA A 119 -15.26 3.84 -13.19
C ALA A 119 -14.45 3.03 -14.21
N PRO A 120 -15.02 1.93 -14.75
CA PRO A 120 -14.36 1.13 -15.74
C PRO A 120 -14.16 1.90 -17.06
N ASN A 121 -13.20 1.45 -17.84
CA ASN A 121 -12.93 1.99 -19.17
C ASN A 121 -14.18 1.94 -20.05
N GLY A 122 -14.48 3.06 -20.71
CA GLY A 122 -15.67 3.20 -21.55
C GLY A 122 -16.94 3.62 -20.81
N TYR A 123 -16.92 3.78 -19.47
CA TYR A 123 -18.07 4.29 -18.72
C TYR A 123 -18.37 5.74 -19.11
N ARG A 124 -19.63 6.03 -19.48
CA ARG A 124 -20.09 7.39 -19.75
C ARG A 124 -20.52 8.09 -18.47
N THR A 125 -19.86 9.17 -18.17
CA THR A 125 -20.22 10.03 -17.04
C THR A 125 -21.49 10.83 -17.35
N ARG A 126 -22.07 11.46 -16.33
CA ARG A 126 -23.26 12.33 -16.51
C ARG A 126 -23.03 13.50 -17.48
N ASN A 127 -21.78 13.93 -17.64
CA ASN A 127 -21.39 15.03 -18.54
C ASN A 127 -20.90 14.51 -19.90
N ASP A 128 -21.27 13.31 -20.26
CA ASP A 128 -20.95 12.64 -21.54
C ASP A 128 -19.44 12.39 -21.78
N ALA A 129 -18.60 12.60 -20.77
CA ALA A 129 -17.20 12.22 -20.82
C ALA A 129 -17.06 10.69 -20.67
N ILE A 130 -16.04 10.12 -21.31
CA ILE A 130 -15.72 8.67 -21.25
C ILE A 130 -14.61 8.45 -20.23
N ALA A 131 -14.85 7.58 -19.23
CA ALA A 131 -13.82 7.19 -18.28
C ALA A 131 -12.76 6.30 -18.96
N SER A 132 -11.50 6.50 -18.56
CA SER A 132 -10.35 5.76 -19.11
C SER A 132 -9.95 4.53 -18.29
N GLY A 133 -10.66 4.26 -17.20
CA GLY A 133 -10.42 3.11 -16.34
C GLY A 133 -9.33 3.31 -15.27
N PRO A 134 -9.28 2.42 -14.26
CA PRO A 134 -8.36 2.51 -13.14
C PRO A 134 -6.89 2.46 -13.57
N VAL A 135 -6.53 1.63 -14.55
CA VAL A 135 -5.14 1.47 -15.00
C VAL A 135 -4.58 2.76 -15.59
N SER A 136 -5.38 3.52 -16.36
CA SER A 136 -4.99 4.83 -16.87
C SER A 136 -4.76 5.85 -15.75
N PHE A 137 -5.63 5.87 -14.73
CA PHE A 137 -5.41 6.75 -13.58
C PHE A 137 -4.18 6.38 -12.78
N MET A 138 -3.83 5.09 -12.69
CA MET A 138 -2.58 4.67 -12.02
C MET A 138 -1.34 5.30 -12.65
N ASP A 139 -1.32 5.62 -13.94
CA ASP A 139 -0.22 6.33 -14.58
C ASP A 139 -0.02 7.74 -13.97
N VAL A 140 -1.08 8.44 -13.57
CA VAL A 140 -1.01 9.75 -12.87
C VAL A 140 -0.32 9.58 -11.51
N PHE A 141 -0.72 8.57 -10.73
CA PHE A 141 -0.09 8.25 -9.44
C PHE A 141 1.37 7.83 -9.61
N ASN A 142 1.68 7.07 -10.67
CA ASN A 142 3.04 6.63 -10.98
C ASN A 142 3.93 7.83 -11.34
N ALA A 143 3.46 8.75 -12.17
CA ALA A 143 4.18 9.97 -12.54
C ALA A 143 4.42 10.89 -11.33
N GLN A 144 3.41 11.05 -10.46
CA GLN A 144 3.55 11.78 -9.20
C GLN A 144 4.65 11.18 -8.33
N THR A 145 4.69 9.84 -8.21
CA THR A 145 5.68 9.12 -7.38
C THR A 145 7.08 9.22 -7.97
N ALA A 146 7.20 9.19 -9.30
CA ALA A 146 8.48 9.40 -9.98
C ALA A 146 9.06 10.79 -9.72
N THR A 147 8.20 11.79 -9.55
CA THR A 147 8.58 13.21 -9.41
C THR A 147 8.87 13.59 -7.95
N VAL A 148 8.05 13.08 -6.99
CA VAL A 148 8.16 13.44 -5.57
C VAL A 148 8.99 12.39 -4.83
N GLN A 149 10.22 12.74 -4.49
CA GLN A 149 11.17 11.87 -3.79
C GLN A 149 11.64 12.50 -2.48
N GLN A 150 12.00 11.68 -1.51
CA GLN A 150 12.70 12.11 -0.29
C GLN A 150 14.16 11.62 -0.33
N GLY A 151 15.09 12.53 -0.60
CA GLY A 151 16.52 12.20 -0.67
C GLY A 151 16.81 11.13 -1.73
N SER A 152 17.59 10.11 -1.40
CA SER A 152 17.96 9.00 -2.29
C SER A 152 16.89 7.90 -2.39
N ARG A 153 15.80 7.97 -1.62
CA ARG A 153 14.75 6.93 -1.60
C ARG A 153 13.62 7.28 -2.54
N ARG A 154 13.35 6.37 -3.47
CA ARG A 154 12.17 6.43 -4.36
C ARG A 154 10.90 6.15 -3.56
N GLY A 155 9.81 6.82 -3.92
CA GLY A 155 8.47 6.46 -3.46
C GLY A 155 8.10 5.06 -3.93
N ALA A 156 7.23 4.39 -3.16
CA ALA A 156 6.69 3.08 -3.52
C ALA A 156 5.18 3.07 -3.30
N ASN A 157 4.45 2.55 -4.28
CA ASN A 157 3.00 2.40 -4.24
C ASN A 157 2.61 0.93 -4.21
N MET A 158 1.45 0.65 -3.60
CA MET A 158 0.67 -0.56 -3.83
C MET A 158 -0.60 -0.15 -4.57
N GLY A 159 -0.89 -0.79 -5.69
CA GLY A 159 -2.16 -0.67 -6.39
C GLY A 159 -2.96 -1.95 -6.23
N MET A 160 -4.21 -1.81 -5.78
CA MET A 160 -5.09 -2.96 -5.58
C MET A 160 -6.41 -2.76 -6.35
N LEU A 161 -6.82 -3.83 -7.05
CA LEU A 161 -8.08 -3.88 -7.77
C LEU A 161 -8.84 -5.14 -7.38
N SER A 162 -10.16 -5.03 -7.16
CA SER A 162 -11.03 -6.17 -6.90
C SER A 162 -11.11 -7.06 -8.14
N VAL A 163 -11.08 -8.38 -7.93
CA VAL A 163 -11.28 -9.38 -8.98
C VAL A 163 -12.63 -9.25 -9.71
N TYR A 164 -13.60 -8.58 -9.07
CA TYR A 164 -14.92 -8.33 -9.64
C TYR A 164 -14.96 -7.12 -10.59
N HIS A 165 -13.90 -6.30 -10.64
CA HIS A 165 -13.90 -5.10 -11.47
C HIS A 165 -13.90 -5.44 -12.97
N PRO A 166 -14.68 -4.74 -13.81
CA PRO A 166 -14.73 -5.00 -15.27
C PRO A 166 -13.35 -4.97 -15.96
N ASP A 167 -12.44 -4.10 -15.50
CA ASP A 167 -11.10 -3.93 -16.07
C ASP A 167 -10.04 -4.84 -15.42
N ILE A 168 -10.45 -5.91 -14.74
CA ILE A 168 -9.52 -6.78 -14.00
C ILE A 168 -8.44 -7.40 -14.89
N LEU A 169 -8.78 -7.79 -16.12
CA LEU A 169 -7.79 -8.37 -17.06
C LEU A 169 -6.77 -7.31 -17.49
N GLU A 170 -7.20 -6.07 -17.79
CA GLU A 170 -6.28 -4.97 -18.09
C GLU A 170 -5.32 -4.72 -16.92
N PHE A 171 -5.83 -4.75 -15.69
CA PHE A 171 -5.01 -4.59 -14.49
C PHE A 171 -3.99 -5.71 -14.30
N ILE A 172 -4.38 -6.96 -14.51
CA ILE A 172 -3.48 -8.13 -14.42
C ILE A 172 -2.31 -7.98 -15.39
N HIS A 173 -2.57 -7.49 -16.60
CA HIS A 173 -1.59 -7.30 -17.65
C HIS A 173 -0.90 -5.93 -17.66
N ALA A 174 -1.20 -5.03 -16.73
CA ALA A 174 -0.79 -3.63 -16.77
C ALA A 174 0.73 -3.41 -16.85
N LYS A 175 1.54 -4.34 -16.33
CA LYS A 175 3.01 -4.27 -16.36
C LYS A 175 3.64 -5.07 -17.48
N SER A 176 2.95 -6.06 -18.05
CA SER A 176 3.43 -6.86 -19.16
C SER A 176 3.22 -6.20 -20.51
N ALA A 177 2.19 -5.37 -20.64
CA ALA A 177 1.80 -4.73 -21.89
C ALA A 177 2.84 -3.69 -22.38
N THR A 178 3.57 -3.05 -21.47
CA THR A 178 4.60 -2.05 -21.78
C THR A 178 5.71 -2.14 -20.75
N GLU A 179 6.92 -2.43 -21.19
CA GLU A 179 8.09 -2.50 -20.32
C GLU A 179 8.30 -1.17 -19.58
N GLY A 180 8.48 -1.25 -18.26
CA GLY A 180 8.67 -0.09 -17.40
C GLY A 180 7.41 0.68 -17.02
N ARG A 181 6.21 0.29 -17.49
CA ARG A 181 4.96 0.89 -17.05
C ARG A 181 4.72 0.56 -15.57
N LEU A 182 4.20 1.53 -14.82
CA LEU A 182 3.87 1.40 -13.38
C LEU A 182 5.05 0.91 -12.51
N ASN A 183 6.28 1.31 -12.85
CA ASN A 183 7.51 0.88 -12.18
C ASN A 183 7.63 1.30 -10.70
N HIS A 184 6.79 2.24 -10.24
CA HIS A 184 6.66 2.64 -8.83
C HIS A 184 5.52 1.94 -8.10
N PHE A 185 4.82 1.01 -8.75
CA PHE A 185 3.76 0.21 -8.17
C PHE A 185 4.18 -1.23 -7.94
N ASN A 186 3.74 -1.80 -6.83
CA ASN A 186 3.44 -3.22 -6.70
C ASN A 186 1.94 -3.40 -6.95
N LEU A 187 1.53 -4.44 -7.68
CA LEU A 187 0.14 -4.72 -8.00
C LEU A 187 -0.37 -5.93 -7.21
N SER A 188 -1.62 -5.88 -6.75
CA SER A 188 -2.28 -7.04 -6.15
C SER A 188 -3.77 -7.07 -6.51
N VAL A 189 -4.26 -8.26 -6.86
CA VAL A 189 -5.68 -8.51 -7.05
C VAL A 189 -6.31 -8.83 -5.70
N VAL A 190 -7.43 -8.18 -5.38
CA VAL A 190 -8.23 -8.46 -4.19
C VAL A 190 -9.21 -9.58 -4.52
N VAL A 191 -9.10 -10.69 -3.82
CA VAL A 191 -9.99 -11.85 -3.93
C VAL A 191 -10.66 -12.15 -2.60
N ASP A 192 -11.81 -12.79 -2.63
CA ASP A 192 -12.54 -13.28 -1.46
C ASP A 192 -12.77 -14.80 -1.53
N ASP A 193 -13.33 -15.37 -0.47
CA ASP A 193 -13.62 -16.79 -0.38
C ASP A 193 -14.66 -17.22 -1.42
N ALA A 194 -15.61 -16.34 -1.78
CA ALA A 194 -16.62 -16.63 -2.80
C ALA A 194 -15.98 -16.79 -4.19
N PHE A 195 -15.07 -15.91 -4.59
CA PHE A 195 -14.32 -16.05 -5.83
C PHE A 195 -13.46 -17.32 -5.84
N MET A 196 -12.75 -17.61 -4.75
CA MET A 196 -11.92 -18.82 -4.65
C MET A 196 -12.76 -20.09 -4.76
N ASN A 197 -13.98 -20.09 -4.21
CA ASN A 197 -14.93 -21.19 -4.38
C ASN A 197 -15.34 -21.39 -5.85
N LEU A 198 -15.59 -20.30 -6.58
CA LEU A 198 -15.88 -20.36 -8.02
C LEU A 198 -14.67 -20.91 -8.81
N VAL A 199 -13.46 -20.55 -8.44
CA VAL A 199 -12.23 -21.11 -9.05
C VAL A 199 -12.17 -22.63 -8.83
N ILE A 200 -12.42 -23.11 -7.60
CA ILE A 200 -12.38 -24.54 -7.27
C ILE A 200 -13.46 -25.32 -8.00
N THR A 201 -14.67 -24.77 -8.09
CA THR A 201 -15.84 -25.45 -8.70
C THR A 201 -15.98 -25.22 -10.21
N ASN A 202 -15.02 -24.54 -10.85
CA ASN A 202 -15.10 -24.11 -12.26
C ASN A 202 -16.36 -23.28 -12.56
N GLY A 203 -16.79 -22.45 -11.61
CA GLY A 203 -17.95 -21.57 -11.75
C GLY A 203 -17.61 -20.29 -12.51
N GLN A 204 -18.65 -19.49 -12.74
CA GLN A 204 -18.53 -18.18 -13.39
C GLN A 204 -18.61 -17.08 -12.34
N VAL A 205 -17.72 -16.10 -12.44
CA VAL A 205 -17.76 -14.87 -11.65
C VAL A 205 -18.46 -13.76 -12.44
N GLN A 206 -19.27 -12.99 -11.73
CA GLN A 206 -19.93 -11.82 -12.31
C GLN A 206 -19.08 -10.58 -12.06
N LEU A 207 -18.40 -10.08 -13.09
CA LEU A 207 -17.76 -8.77 -13.04
C LEU A 207 -18.84 -7.70 -12.94
N HIS A 208 -18.58 -6.66 -12.13
CA HIS A 208 -19.55 -5.59 -11.90
C HIS A 208 -18.88 -4.32 -11.37
N TRP A 209 -19.58 -3.20 -11.46
CA TRP A 209 -19.17 -1.93 -10.89
C TRP A 209 -20.43 -1.13 -10.51
N PRO A 210 -20.40 -0.31 -9.44
CA PRO A 210 -19.34 -0.13 -8.43
C PRO A 210 -19.19 -1.34 -7.49
N ILE A 211 -18.00 -1.42 -6.80
CA ILE A 211 -17.67 -2.56 -5.94
C ILE A 211 -17.99 -2.29 -4.48
N TYR A 212 -17.53 -1.15 -3.93
CA TYR A 212 -17.61 -0.82 -2.51
C TYR A 212 -18.37 0.48 -2.27
N ASP A 213 -18.99 0.59 -1.09
CA ASP A 213 -19.45 1.87 -0.54
C ASP A 213 -18.27 2.68 0.03
N GLU A 214 -18.54 3.88 0.55
CA GLU A 214 -17.53 4.77 1.15
C GLU A 214 -16.86 4.17 2.41
N LYS A 215 -17.49 3.19 3.04
CA LYS A 215 -16.98 2.46 4.23
C LYS A 215 -16.22 1.18 3.87
N GLY A 216 -16.12 0.84 2.58
CA GLY A 216 -15.49 -0.38 2.11
C GLY A 216 -16.36 -1.64 2.15
N ASN A 217 -17.67 -1.53 2.39
CA ASN A 217 -18.58 -2.66 2.30
C ASN A 217 -18.92 -2.94 0.84
N LYS A 218 -19.01 -4.22 0.46
CA LYS A 218 -19.42 -4.62 -0.89
C LYS A 218 -20.86 -4.19 -1.15
N LEU A 219 -21.07 -3.60 -2.34
CA LEU A 219 -22.38 -3.16 -2.77
C LEU A 219 -23.22 -4.35 -3.27
N PRO A 220 -24.53 -4.40 -2.95
CA PRO A 220 -25.41 -5.47 -3.43
C PRO A 220 -25.75 -5.30 -4.91
N PRO A 221 -26.24 -6.40 -5.58
CA PRO A 221 -26.51 -6.43 -7.03
C PRO A 221 -27.46 -5.35 -7.56
N ASP A 222 -28.39 -4.87 -6.74
CA ASP A 222 -29.32 -3.79 -7.11
C ASP A 222 -28.63 -2.42 -7.26
N LYS A 223 -27.39 -2.29 -6.79
CA LYS A 223 -26.55 -1.09 -6.92
C LYS A 223 -25.54 -1.14 -8.06
N TRP A 224 -25.43 -2.30 -8.75
CA TRP A 224 -24.48 -2.45 -9.86
C TRP A 224 -25.00 -1.80 -11.14
N ASP A 225 -24.07 -1.23 -11.91
CA ASP A 225 -24.38 -0.72 -13.25
C ASP A 225 -24.54 -1.91 -14.22
N LYS A 226 -25.72 -2.04 -14.82
CA LYS A 226 -26.05 -3.17 -15.69
C LYS A 226 -25.21 -3.20 -16.97
N GLN A 227 -24.73 -2.06 -17.45
CA GLN A 227 -23.87 -1.95 -18.63
C GLN A 227 -22.50 -2.59 -18.40
N PHE A 228 -22.02 -2.58 -17.16
CA PHE A 228 -20.71 -3.09 -16.77
C PHE A 228 -20.80 -4.40 -15.98
N THR A 229 -21.82 -5.19 -16.25
CA THR A 229 -22.03 -6.51 -15.64
C THR A 229 -21.75 -7.60 -16.67
N LYS A 230 -20.77 -8.47 -16.43
CA LYS A 230 -20.37 -9.55 -17.34
C LYS A 230 -20.04 -10.82 -16.58
N LEU A 231 -20.50 -11.98 -17.06
CA LEU A 231 -20.09 -13.29 -16.56
C LEU A 231 -18.84 -13.77 -17.29
N VAL A 232 -17.85 -14.23 -16.52
CA VAL A 232 -16.61 -14.83 -17.03
C VAL A 232 -16.23 -16.04 -16.19
N PRO A 233 -15.55 -17.07 -16.75
CA PRO A 233 -15.07 -18.19 -15.95
C PRO A 233 -14.06 -17.71 -14.89
N ALA A 234 -14.30 -18.02 -13.61
CA ALA A 234 -13.43 -17.59 -12.53
C ALA A 234 -12.00 -18.18 -12.65
N ARG A 235 -11.93 -19.42 -13.15
CA ARG A 235 -10.65 -20.09 -13.37
C ARG A 235 -9.77 -19.42 -14.42
N ASP A 236 -10.37 -18.81 -15.45
CA ASP A 236 -9.61 -18.11 -16.49
C ASP A 236 -8.91 -16.88 -15.89
N ILE A 237 -9.62 -16.08 -15.09
CA ILE A 237 -9.01 -14.93 -14.37
C ILE A 237 -7.91 -15.44 -13.44
N TRP A 238 -8.14 -16.52 -12.70
CA TRP A 238 -7.14 -17.09 -11.81
C TRP A 238 -5.88 -17.54 -12.54
N ASN A 239 -6.04 -18.20 -13.69
CA ASN A 239 -4.93 -18.64 -14.51
C ASN A 239 -4.12 -17.47 -15.05
N GLU A 240 -4.77 -16.36 -15.46
CA GLU A 240 -4.09 -15.14 -15.89
C GLU A 240 -3.30 -14.51 -14.75
N ILE A 241 -3.85 -14.45 -13.53
CA ILE A 241 -3.11 -13.98 -12.35
C ILE A 241 -1.85 -14.85 -12.13
N MET A 242 -2.00 -16.17 -12.17
CA MET A 242 -0.87 -17.10 -11.94
C MET A 242 0.17 -17.00 -13.05
N GLN A 243 -0.25 -16.89 -14.31
CA GLN A 243 0.67 -16.76 -15.45
C GLN A 243 1.48 -15.46 -15.35
N MET A 244 0.82 -14.32 -15.10
CA MET A 244 1.52 -13.04 -14.98
C MET A 244 2.41 -12.98 -13.74
N ALA A 245 1.99 -13.58 -12.62
CA ALA A 245 2.83 -13.70 -11.44
C ALA A 245 4.07 -14.55 -11.69
N TYR A 246 3.97 -15.61 -12.50
CA TYR A 246 5.09 -16.44 -12.90
C TYR A 246 6.05 -15.67 -13.83
N ASP A 247 5.53 -14.99 -14.84
CA ASP A 247 6.33 -14.31 -15.87
C ASP A 247 7.00 -13.03 -15.34
N ASN A 248 6.32 -12.25 -14.50
CA ASN A 248 6.73 -10.91 -14.11
C ASN A 248 6.88 -10.71 -12.59
N GLY A 249 6.57 -11.71 -11.76
CA GLY A 249 6.52 -11.59 -10.30
C GLY A 249 5.31 -10.80 -9.76
N GLU A 250 4.39 -10.38 -10.62
CA GLU A 250 3.18 -9.60 -10.30
C GLU A 250 2.05 -9.92 -11.30
N PRO A 251 0.77 -9.77 -10.90
CA PRO A 251 0.28 -9.26 -9.61
C PRO A 251 0.37 -10.28 -8.47
N GLY A 252 0.45 -9.78 -7.23
CA GLY A 252 0.18 -10.59 -6.04
C GLY A 252 -1.31 -10.79 -5.82
N VAL A 253 -1.67 -11.58 -4.79
CA VAL A 253 -3.07 -11.81 -4.39
C VAL A 253 -3.28 -11.34 -2.95
N PHE A 254 -4.39 -10.66 -2.70
CA PHE A 254 -4.82 -10.23 -1.38
C PHE A 254 -6.15 -10.89 -1.02
N TYR A 255 -6.15 -11.73 0.01
CA TYR A 255 -7.32 -12.45 0.50
C TYR A 255 -8.09 -11.57 1.48
N GLU A 256 -9.12 -10.86 0.97
CA GLU A 256 -9.88 -9.84 1.71
C GLU A 256 -10.57 -10.41 2.95
N ASP A 257 -11.22 -11.57 2.83
CA ASP A 257 -11.95 -12.18 3.94
C ASP A 257 -10.99 -12.63 5.06
N ASN A 258 -9.85 -13.23 4.71
CA ASN A 258 -8.84 -13.61 5.69
C ASN A 258 -8.28 -12.39 6.45
N ALA A 259 -8.05 -11.27 5.75
CA ALA A 259 -7.57 -10.04 6.37
C ALA A 259 -8.61 -9.47 7.34
N ASN A 260 -9.88 -9.39 6.92
CA ASN A 260 -10.96 -8.80 7.71
C ASN A 260 -11.41 -9.69 8.87
N ASN A 261 -11.47 -11.01 8.69
CA ASN A 261 -11.85 -11.95 9.75
C ASN A 261 -10.84 -11.99 10.92
N ARG A 262 -9.61 -11.52 10.68
CA ARG A 262 -8.54 -11.44 11.70
C ARG A 262 -8.15 -10.01 12.05
N ASN A 263 -8.88 -9.01 11.57
CA ASN A 263 -8.62 -7.61 11.88
C ASN A 263 -9.03 -7.30 13.33
N PRO A 264 -8.10 -6.95 14.23
CA PRO A 264 -8.46 -6.58 15.61
C PRO A 264 -9.26 -5.28 15.69
N ALA A 265 -9.21 -4.44 14.65
CA ALA A 265 -9.95 -3.18 14.54
C ALA A 265 -11.25 -3.31 13.71
N TRP A 266 -11.78 -4.53 13.53
CA TRP A 266 -12.97 -4.82 12.71
C TRP A 266 -14.20 -3.95 13.02
N TYR A 267 -14.29 -3.44 14.24
CA TYR A 267 -15.40 -2.58 14.71
C TYR A 267 -15.27 -1.12 14.28
N VAL A 268 -14.14 -0.67 13.77
CA VAL A 268 -13.92 0.70 13.30
C VAL A 268 -13.61 0.78 11.80
N GLU A 269 -13.03 -0.26 11.21
CA GLU A 269 -12.60 -0.22 9.82
C GLU A 269 -12.73 -1.58 9.11
N ARG A 270 -12.89 -1.54 7.80
CA ARG A 270 -12.74 -2.68 6.90
C ARG A 270 -11.48 -2.50 6.05
N ILE A 271 -10.65 -3.52 6.01
CA ILE A 271 -9.42 -3.53 5.21
C ILE A 271 -9.79 -3.87 3.75
N VAL A 272 -9.60 -2.93 2.85
CA VAL A 272 -9.83 -3.09 1.39
C VAL A 272 -8.55 -2.93 0.58
N CYS A 273 -7.45 -2.57 1.24
CA CYS A 273 -6.15 -2.34 0.62
C CYS A 273 -5.02 -2.64 1.59
N SER A 274 -3.85 -2.91 1.07
CA SER A 274 -2.60 -3.05 1.81
C SER A 274 -1.57 -2.03 1.32
N ASN A 275 -0.44 -1.93 2.02
CA ASN A 275 0.67 -1.04 1.69
C ASN A 275 1.72 -1.73 0.80
N PRO A 276 2.71 -0.98 0.22
CA PRO A 276 3.72 -1.54 -0.67
C PRO A 276 4.75 -2.47 0.00
N CYS A 277 4.76 -2.58 1.33
CA CYS A 277 5.66 -3.46 2.08
C CYS A 277 5.12 -4.90 2.21
N LYS A 278 4.03 -5.24 1.53
CA LYS A 278 3.49 -6.60 1.53
C LYS A 278 4.53 -7.58 0.96
N PRO A 279 4.81 -8.73 1.61
CA PRO A 279 5.62 -9.80 1.01
C PRO A 279 4.99 -10.24 -0.32
N ARG A 280 5.83 -10.47 -1.30
CA ARG A 280 5.43 -11.04 -2.59
C ARG A 280 5.16 -12.53 -2.47
#